data_5c64628cb6a64969910a9a553ab99d1a
#
_entry.id   5c64628cb6a64969910a9a553ab99d1a
#
_cell.length_a   1.000
_cell.length_b   1.000
_cell.length_c   1.000
_cell.angle_alpha   90.00
_cell.angle_beta   90.00
_cell.angle_gamma   90.00
#
_symmetry.space_group_name_H-M   'P 1'
#
loop_
_entity.id
_entity.type
_entity.pdbx_description
1 polymer ?
#
loop_
_entity_poly.entity_id
_entity_poly.type
_entity_poly.pdbx_seq_one_letter_code
_entity_poly.pdbx_strand_id
1 'polypeptide(L)'
;MKQSLLDIILENKGPSKNEVAVTKVPSTPHDQAEGVVKGVLQVCDQAGVNPSKIELLYHGTTVATNMVIERNGAEVGMLTTRGFRDILHMARHKRPHNFSLQFDVPWQSKPLVKRRNRLPITERLMPPTGDIDVPMNEDEVLEAATLLKKRGINSVIVAFLFSFLNNQHEIRAKELIKSVHSDAYVYASSEVVNVIREYERFSSTAMNAYIGPVSYTHLTLPTSDLV
;
A
#
# COMPACT_ATOMS: atom_id res chain seq x y z
N MET A 1 -28.74 -4.27 4.24
CA MET A 1 -27.33 -3.79 4.39
C MET A 1 -27.16 -3.32 5.82
N LYS A 2 -26.24 -3.89 6.61
CA LYS A 2 -25.92 -3.33 7.93
C LYS A 2 -25.18 -2.02 7.70
N GLN A 3 -25.75 -0.93 8.21
CA GLN A 3 -25.12 0.38 8.18
C GLN A 3 -23.85 0.30 9.04
N SER A 4 -22.69 0.54 8.45
CA SER A 4 -21.42 0.64 9.19
C SER A 4 -21.47 1.90 10.05
N LEU A 5 -21.03 1.81 11.30
CA LEU A 5 -20.99 2.91 12.27
C LEU A 5 -19.52 3.28 12.54
N LEU A 6 -19.27 4.57 12.67
CA LEU A 6 -18.00 5.14 13.12
C LEU A 6 -18.11 5.45 14.60
N ASP A 7 -17.19 4.91 15.41
CA ASP A 7 -17.06 5.24 16.83
C ASP A 7 -16.03 6.36 17.00
N ILE A 8 -16.41 7.43 17.67
CA ILE A 8 -15.54 8.58 17.95
C ILE A 8 -15.46 8.78 19.45
N ILE A 9 -14.25 8.83 19.96
CA ILE A 9 -13.93 8.94 21.38
C ILE A 9 -13.12 10.21 21.58
N LEU A 10 -13.61 11.09 22.48
CA LEU A 10 -12.89 12.26 22.94
C LEU A 10 -12.40 12.01 24.36
N GLU A 11 -11.09 12.05 24.56
CA GLU A 11 -10.47 11.96 25.89
C GLU A 11 -9.95 13.33 26.33
N ASN A 12 -10.38 13.79 27.51
CA ASN A 12 -9.83 14.97 28.14
C ASN A 12 -8.90 14.57 29.29
N LYS A 13 -7.60 14.76 29.11
CA LYS A 13 -6.57 14.50 30.14
C LYS A 13 -6.24 15.77 30.94
N GLY A 14 -7.24 16.35 31.59
CA GLY A 14 -7.01 17.47 32.52
C GLY A 14 -6.54 16.97 33.87
N PRO A 15 -5.93 17.88 34.71
CA PRO A 15 -5.33 17.51 36.00
C PRO A 15 -6.35 17.02 37.06
N SER A 16 -7.64 17.08 36.84
CA SER A 16 -8.67 16.74 37.81
C SER A 16 -9.72 15.71 37.39
N LYS A 17 -9.85 15.32 36.12
CA LYS A 17 -10.78 14.28 35.66
C LYS A 17 -10.39 13.78 34.27
N ASN A 18 -10.29 12.45 34.11
CA ASN A 18 -10.34 11.79 32.80
C ASN A 18 -11.82 11.71 32.40
N GLU A 19 -12.30 12.67 31.64
CA GLU A 19 -13.63 12.61 31.07
C GLU A 19 -13.53 12.04 29.66
N VAL A 20 -14.35 11.03 29.36
CA VAL A 20 -14.42 10.38 28.06
C VAL A 20 -15.83 10.59 27.51
N ALA A 21 -15.92 11.22 26.36
CA ALA A 21 -17.17 11.31 25.58
C ALA A 21 -17.09 10.39 24.37
N VAL A 22 -18.16 9.66 24.08
CA VAL A 22 -18.23 8.71 22.96
C VAL A 22 -19.46 9.01 22.14
N THR A 23 -19.30 9.09 20.82
CA THR A 23 -20.42 9.21 19.89
C THR A 23 -20.32 8.20 18.75
N LYS A 24 -21.45 7.87 18.14
CA LYS A 24 -21.53 6.99 16.98
C LYS A 24 -22.23 7.71 15.85
N VAL A 25 -21.58 7.75 14.70
CA VAL A 25 -22.13 8.34 13.50
C VAL A 25 -22.22 7.30 12.37
N PRO A 26 -23.21 7.38 11.46
CA PRO A 26 -23.22 6.54 10.28
C PRO A 26 -21.97 6.79 9.45
N SER A 27 -21.35 5.72 8.94
CA SER A 27 -20.24 5.89 8.00
C SER A 27 -20.75 6.44 6.67
N THR A 28 -19.95 7.29 6.05
CA THR A 28 -20.19 7.90 4.74
C THR A 28 -19.35 7.17 3.68
N PRO A 29 -19.91 6.16 2.96
CA PRO A 29 -19.13 5.33 2.03
C PRO A 29 -18.53 6.12 0.86
N HIS A 30 -19.13 7.27 0.52
CA HIS A 30 -18.67 8.11 -0.61
C HIS A 30 -17.50 9.02 -0.22
N ASP A 31 -17.48 9.47 1.03
CA ASP A 31 -16.42 10.29 1.62
C ASP A 31 -16.33 10.01 3.11
N GLN A 32 -15.32 9.26 3.48
CA GLN A 32 -15.11 8.89 4.89
C GLN A 32 -14.67 10.07 5.75
N ALA A 33 -14.03 11.08 5.16
CA ALA A 33 -13.61 12.28 5.86
C ALA A 33 -14.83 13.04 6.41
N GLU A 34 -15.92 13.13 5.64
CA GLU A 34 -17.17 13.75 6.08
C GLU A 34 -17.73 13.09 7.35
N GLY A 35 -17.74 11.75 7.39
CA GLY A 35 -18.21 11.00 8.56
C GLY A 35 -17.35 11.27 9.80
N VAL A 36 -16.02 11.34 9.64
CA VAL A 36 -15.09 11.65 10.74
C VAL A 36 -15.32 13.07 11.24
N VAL A 37 -15.39 14.07 10.36
CA VAL A 37 -15.62 15.47 10.73
C VAL A 37 -16.94 15.62 11.47
N LYS A 38 -18.04 15.06 10.95
CA LYS A 38 -19.35 15.08 11.64
C LYS A 38 -19.28 14.49 13.03
N GLY A 39 -18.60 13.35 13.18
CA GLY A 39 -18.50 12.70 14.47
C GLY A 39 -17.63 13.47 15.46
N VAL A 40 -16.53 14.08 15.00
CA VAL A 40 -15.70 14.96 15.85
C VAL A 40 -16.51 16.16 16.32
N LEU A 41 -17.23 16.84 15.44
CA LEU A 41 -18.06 17.98 15.82
C LEU A 41 -19.15 17.57 16.81
N GLN A 42 -19.81 16.43 16.58
CA GLN A 42 -20.87 15.92 17.45
C GLN A 42 -20.33 15.55 18.84
N VAL A 43 -19.19 14.88 18.94
CA VAL A 43 -18.61 14.52 20.26
C VAL A 43 -18.12 15.75 21.00
N CYS A 44 -17.59 16.74 20.31
CA CYS A 44 -17.18 18.02 20.90
C CYS A 44 -18.38 18.80 21.46
N ASP A 45 -19.49 18.86 20.72
CA ASP A 45 -20.74 19.49 21.18
C ASP A 45 -21.30 18.78 22.43
N GLN A 46 -21.36 17.46 22.42
CA GLN A 46 -21.78 16.66 23.58
C GLN A 46 -20.92 16.88 24.82
N ALA A 47 -19.62 17.06 24.63
CA ALA A 47 -18.65 17.27 25.72
C ALA A 47 -18.51 18.75 26.12
N GLY A 48 -19.13 19.69 25.38
CA GLY A 48 -18.95 21.14 25.59
C GLY A 48 -17.52 21.62 25.31
N VAL A 49 -16.80 20.95 24.42
CA VAL A 49 -15.40 21.24 24.05
C VAL A 49 -15.37 21.92 22.67
N ASN A 50 -14.61 23.02 22.56
CA ASN A 50 -14.39 23.63 21.27
C ASN A 50 -13.46 22.77 20.41
N PRO A 51 -13.83 22.39 19.17
CA PRO A 51 -13.00 21.58 18.27
C PRO A 51 -11.58 22.12 18.06
N SER A 52 -11.39 23.45 18.08
CA SER A 52 -10.07 24.09 17.94
C SER A 52 -9.10 23.79 19.10
N LYS A 53 -9.59 23.22 20.20
CA LYS A 53 -8.78 22.78 21.34
C LYS A 53 -8.30 21.32 21.24
N ILE A 54 -8.64 20.64 20.17
CA ILE A 54 -8.15 19.27 19.92
C ILE A 54 -6.66 19.36 19.55
N GLU A 55 -5.81 18.84 20.42
CA GLU A 55 -4.35 18.84 20.21
C GLU A 55 -3.92 17.66 19.33
N LEU A 56 -4.66 16.56 19.36
CA LEU A 56 -4.26 15.32 18.69
C LEU A 56 -5.48 14.50 18.28
N LEU A 57 -5.52 14.09 17.02
CA LEU A 57 -6.54 13.21 16.45
C LEU A 57 -5.91 11.91 15.98
N TYR A 58 -6.35 10.78 16.54
CA TYR A 58 -6.02 9.44 16.05
C TYR A 58 -7.18 8.88 15.25
N HIS A 59 -6.91 8.49 14.02
CA HIS A 59 -7.92 7.86 13.17
C HIS A 59 -7.50 6.42 12.82
N GLY A 60 -8.35 5.46 13.18
CA GLY A 60 -8.21 4.05 12.81
C GLY A 60 -9.32 3.64 11.83
N THR A 61 -8.96 2.96 10.75
CA THR A 61 -9.91 2.52 9.73
C THR A 61 -9.66 1.10 9.29
N THR A 62 -10.72 0.37 8.93
CA THR A 62 -10.65 -0.96 8.31
C THR A 62 -10.73 -0.91 6.79
N VAL A 63 -10.66 0.27 6.18
CA VAL A 63 -10.77 0.46 4.72
C VAL A 63 -9.77 -0.39 3.96
N ALA A 64 -8.51 -0.37 4.38
CA ALA A 64 -7.45 -1.16 3.75
C ALA A 64 -7.75 -2.67 3.81
N THR A 65 -8.22 -3.16 4.96
CA THR A 65 -8.60 -4.57 5.14
C THR A 65 -9.80 -4.94 4.26
N ASN A 66 -10.82 -4.09 4.23
CA ASN A 66 -12.01 -4.31 3.41
C ASN A 66 -11.65 -4.32 1.93
N MET A 67 -10.79 -3.41 1.48
CA MET A 67 -10.29 -3.34 0.11
C MET A 67 -9.59 -4.63 -0.34
N VAL A 68 -8.80 -5.24 0.54
CA VAL A 68 -8.12 -6.52 0.27
C VAL A 68 -9.12 -7.67 0.21
N ILE A 69 -10.10 -7.71 1.12
CA ILE A 69 -11.14 -8.76 1.16
C ILE A 69 -12.04 -8.67 -0.07
N GLU A 70 -12.50 -7.47 -0.42
CA GLU A 70 -13.41 -7.21 -1.53
C GLU A 70 -12.71 -7.22 -2.91
N ARG A 71 -11.36 -7.20 -2.91
CA ARG A 71 -10.56 -7.20 -4.14
C ARG A 71 -10.82 -5.98 -5.05
N ASN A 72 -11.03 -4.81 -4.48
CA ASN A 72 -11.32 -3.56 -5.18
C ASN A 72 -10.18 -2.51 -5.12
N GLY A 73 -8.96 -2.92 -4.81
CA GLY A 73 -7.77 -2.06 -4.81
C GLY A 73 -7.23 -1.75 -6.21
N ALA A 74 -6.16 -0.98 -6.26
CA ALA A 74 -5.53 -0.53 -7.50
C ALA A 74 -4.95 -1.70 -8.32
N GLU A 75 -4.97 -1.60 -9.64
CA GLU A 75 -4.22 -2.52 -10.49
C GLU A 75 -2.72 -2.18 -10.41
N VAL A 76 -1.90 -3.16 -10.05
CA VAL A 76 -0.47 -2.97 -9.78
C VAL A 76 0.38 -3.52 -10.92
N GLY A 77 1.37 -2.72 -11.34
CA GLY A 77 2.50 -3.13 -12.19
C GLY A 77 3.75 -3.43 -11.35
N MET A 78 4.63 -4.27 -11.84
CA MET A 78 5.85 -4.66 -11.13
C MET A 78 7.03 -4.74 -12.09
N LEU A 79 8.12 -4.06 -11.74
CA LEU A 79 9.44 -4.29 -12.33
C LEU A 79 10.23 -5.19 -11.38
N THR A 80 10.87 -6.21 -11.92
CA THR A 80 11.60 -7.20 -11.12
C THR A 80 12.82 -7.75 -11.88
N THR A 81 13.78 -8.26 -11.16
CA THR A 81 14.99 -8.89 -11.73
C THR A 81 14.64 -9.96 -12.75
N ARG A 82 15.28 -9.94 -13.89
CA ARG A 82 15.11 -10.94 -14.96
C ARG A 82 15.36 -12.36 -14.43
N GLY A 83 14.43 -13.28 -14.73
CA GLY A 83 14.43 -14.66 -14.20
C GLY A 83 13.61 -14.83 -12.91
N PHE A 84 13.20 -13.76 -12.22
CA PHE A 84 12.51 -13.81 -10.93
C PHE A 84 11.07 -13.26 -10.95
N ARG A 85 10.47 -13.22 -12.12
CA ARG A 85 9.12 -12.72 -12.39
C ARG A 85 8.04 -13.44 -11.56
N ASP A 86 8.25 -14.68 -11.21
CA ASP A 86 7.21 -15.53 -10.64
C ASP A 86 7.35 -15.75 -9.12
N ILE A 87 8.20 -14.98 -8.42
CA ILE A 87 8.33 -15.04 -6.94
C ILE A 87 6.98 -14.89 -6.25
N LEU A 88 6.16 -13.90 -6.65
CA LEU A 88 4.82 -13.71 -6.08
C LEU A 88 3.85 -14.87 -6.39
N HIS A 89 4.08 -15.60 -7.48
CA HIS A 89 3.29 -16.76 -7.86
C HIS A 89 3.70 -18.01 -7.08
N MET A 90 4.99 -18.23 -6.94
CA MET A 90 5.55 -19.35 -6.20
C MET A 90 5.36 -19.23 -4.68
N ALA A 91 5.33 -18.01 -4.17
CA ALA A 91 5.21 -17.70 -2.75
C ALA A 91 6.29 -18.44 -1.93
N ARG A 92 5.91 -19.02 -0.80
CA ARG A 92 6.83 -19.77 0.08
C ARG A 92 6.95 -21.26 -0.26
N HIS A 93 6.42 -21.70 -1.40
CA HIS A 93 6.35 -23.13 -1.78
C HIS A 93 5.68 -24.05 -0.73
N LYS A 94 4.87 -23.50 0.17
CA LYS A 94 4.14 -24.30 1.15
C LYS A 94 2.91 -24.92 0.50
N ARG A 95 2.78 -26.23 0.61
CA ARG A 95 1.55 -26.94 0.23
C ARG A 95 0.47 -26.66 1.26
N PRO A 96 -0.77 -26.33 0.84
CA PRO A 96 -1.89 -26.16 1.77
C PRO A 96 -2.26 -27.49 2.47
N HIS A 97 -2.04 -28.63 1.78
CA HIS A 97 -2.35 -29.97 2.29
C HIS A 97 -1.20 -30.93 1.96
N ASN A 98 -0.73 -31.69 2.95
CA ASN A 98 0.46 -32.53 2.81
C ASN A 98 0.29 -33.71 1.83
N PHE A 99 -0.92 -34.23 1.66
CA PHE A 99 -1.23 -35.41 0.85
C PHE A 99 -2.05 -35.17 -0.41
N SER A 100 -2.27 -33.91 -0.78
CA SER A 100 -3.00 -33.58 -2.01
C SER A 100 -2.03 -33.38 -3.17
N LEU A 101 -2.28 -34.03 -4.29
CA LEU A 101 -1.56 -33.79 -5.56
C LEU A 101 -2.17 -32.65 -6.35
N GLN A 102 -3.42 -32.31 -6.11
CA GLN A 102 -4.13 -31.19 -6.73
C GLN A 102 -4.72 -30.32 -5.64
N PHE A 103 -4.38 -29.04 -5.67
CA PHE A 103 -4.91 -28.04 -4.75
C PHE A 103 -4.92 -26.68 -5.41
N ASP A 104 -5.97 -25.91 -5.13
CA ASP A 104 -6.03 -24.51 -5.53
C ASP A 104 -5.25 -23.63 -4.55
N VAL A 105 -4.46 -22.73 -5.10
CA VAL A 105 -3.70 -21.73 -4.34
C VAL A 105 -4.30 -20.36 -4.62
N PRO A 106 -5.02 -19.77 -3.66
CA PRO A 106 -5.79 -18.54 -3.87
C PRO A 106 -4.97 -17.37 -4.40
N TRP A 107 -3.70 -17.27 -3.99
CA TRP A 107 -2.82 -16.20 -4.48
C TRP A 107 -2.39 -16.37 -5.95
N GLN A 108 -2.53 -17.58 -6.52
CA GLN A 108 -2.26 -17.83 -7.93
C GLN A 108 -3.45 -17.51 -8.82
N SER A 109 -4.66 -17.86 -8.36
CA SER A 109 -5.90 -17.59 -9.11
C SER A 109 -6.30 -16.11 -9.09
N LYS A 110 -6.04 -15.42 -7.96
CA LYS A 110 -6.36 -13.98 -7.77
C LYS A 110 -5.14 -13.22 -7.26
N PRO A 111 -4.06 -13.07 -8.06
CA PRO A 111 -2.84 -12.42 -7.64
C PRO A 111 -3.04 -10.90 -7.47
N LEU A 112 -2.35 -10.29 -6.49
CA LEU A 112 -2.30 -8.83 -6.31
C LEU A 112 -1.69 -8.13 -7.54
N VAL A 113 -0.67 -8.74 -8.14
CA VAL A 113 -0.05 -8.27 -9.37
C VAL A 113 -0.28 -9.31 -10.44
N LYS A 114 -1.04 -9.00 -11.48
CA LYS A 114 -1.28 -9.91 -12.61
C LYS A 114 0.04 -10.25 -13.29
N ARG A 115 0.24 -11.52 -13.70
CA ARG A 115 1.51 -11.97 -14.30
C ARG A 115 1.92 -11.15 -15.52
N ARG A 116 0.97 -10.72 -16.36
CA ARG A 116 1.20 -9.86 -17.53
C ARG A 116 1.81 -8.49 -17.19
N ASN A 117 1.62 -8.02 -15.95
CA ASN A 117 2.06 -6.72 -15.45
C ASN A 117 3.35 -6.83 -14.61
N ARG A 118 3.96 -8.01 -14.52
CA ARG A 118 5.27 -8.23 -13.93
C ARG A 118 6.31 -8.24 -15.02
N LEU A 119 7.07 -7.17 -15.13
CA LEU A 119 8.00 -6.89 -16.22
C LEU A 119 9.44 -7.14 -15.75
N PRO A 120 10.17 -8.08 -16.41
CA PRO A 120 11.54 -8.40 -16.02
C PRO A 120 12.51 -7.33 -16.55
N ILE A 121 13.42 -6.89 -15.70
CA ILE A 121 14.50 -5.95 -16.00
C ILE A 121 15.85 -6.68 -15.86
N THR A 122 16.73 -6.47 -16.81
CA THR A 122 18.09 -6.99 -16.75
C THR A 122 18.89 -6.17 -15.76
N GLU A 123 19.20 -6.75 -14.64
CA GLU A 123 20.02 -6.22 -13.57
C GLU A 123 20.43 -7.37 -12.61
N ARG A 124 21.51 -7.23 -11.86
CA ARG A 124 21.89 -8.16 -10.81
C ARG A 124 22.78 -7.52 -9.76
N LEU A 125 22.44 -7.77 -8.50
CA LEU A 125 23.29 -7.53 -7.34
C LEU A 125 23.79 -8.86 -6.77
N MET A 126 25.00 -8.86 -6.21
CA MET A 126 25.62 -10.05 -5.64
C MET A 126 25.61 -10.00 -4.11
N PRO A 127 25.10 -11.06 -3.44
CA PRO A 127 25.28 -11.21 -2.00
C PRO A 127 26.72 -11.67 -1.69
N PRO A 128 27.25 -11.43 -0.47
CA PRO A 128 26.60 -10.69 0.60
C PRO A 128 26.84 -9.18 0.57
N THR A 129 27.67 -8.68 -0.36
CA THR A 129 28.13 -7.29 -0.37
C THR A 129 27.12 -6.31 -0.98
N GLY A 130 26.28 -6.77 -1.91
CA GLY A 130 25.38 -5.90 -2.69
C GLY A 130 26.10 -5.21 -3.86
N ASP A 131 27.27 -5.74 -4.28
CA ASP A 131 27.98 -5.24 -5.44
C ASP A 131 27.16 -5.46 -6.72
N ILE A 132 27.33 -4.56 -7.69
CA ILE A 132 26.65 -4.65 -8.97
C ILE A 132 27.41 -5.66 -9.85
N ASP A 133 26.79 -6.81 -10.11
CA ASP A 133 27.28 -7.82 -11.05
C ASP A 133 26.83 -7.49 -12.49
N VAL A 134 25.55 -7.16 -12.66
CA VAL A 134 24.99 -6.72 -13.93
C VAL A 134 24.36 -5.33 -13.72
N PRO A 135 24.86 -4.30 -14.41
CA PRO A 135 24.24 -2.98 -14.40
C PRO A 135 22.78 -3.04 -14.86
N MET A 136 21.95 -2.20 -14.27
CA MET A 136 20.54 -2.13 -14.65
C MET A 136 20.39 -1.58 -16.08
N ASN A 137 19.61 -2.26 -16.90
CA ASN A 137 19.25 -1.79 -18.23
C ASN A 137 18.15 -0.72 -18.11
N GLU A 138 18.54 0.55 -18.23
CA GLU A 138 17.62 1.68 -18.10
C GLU A 138 16.58 1.74 -19.25
N ASP A 139 16.94 1.32 -20.46
CA ASP A 139 16.01 1.30 -21.59
C ASP A 139 14.86 0.34 -21.33
N GLU A 140 15.14 -0.86 -20.77
CA GLU A 140 14.09 -1.81 -20.38
C GLU A 140 13.16 -1.21 -19.30
N VAL A 141 13.68 -0.39 -18.39
CA VAL A 141 12.86 0.30 -17.37
C VAL A 141 11.94 1.32 -18.03
N LEU A 142 12.45 2.12 -18.98
CA LEU A 142 11.65 3.12 -19.73
C LEU A 142 10.57 2.47 -20.58
N GLU A 143 10.90 1.36 -21.26
CA GLU A 143 9.94 0.56 -22.03
C GLU A 143 8.84 -0.02 -21.13
N ALA A 144 9.24 -0.58 -19.99
CA ALA A 144 8.32 -1.14 -19.00
C ALA A 144 7.37 -0.05 -18.45
N ALA A 145 7.90 1.12 -18.08
CA ALA A 145 7.11 2.26 -17.63
C ALA A 145 6.10 2.74 -18.66
N THR A 146 6.55 2.87 -19.92
CA THR A 146 5.71 3.25 -21.06
C THR A 146 4.58 2.24 -21.28
N LEU A 147 4.89 0.94 -21.19
CA LEU A 147 3.90 -0.13 -21.34
C LEU A 147 2.87 -0.12 -20.22
N LEU A 148 3.30 0.09 -18.96
CA LEU A 148 2.39 0.18 -17.82
C LEU A 148 1.48 1.41 -17.93
N LYS A 149 2.03 2.56 -18.32
CA LYS A 149 1.26 3.78 -18.61
C LYS A 149 0.21 3.55 -19.69
N LYS A 150 0.60 2.91 -20.81
CA LYS A 150 -0.34 2.56 -21.89
C LYS A 150 -1.46 1.62 -21.43
N ARG A 151 -1.22 0.80 -20.43
CA ARG A 151 -2.22 -0.10 -19.81
C ARG A 151 -3.10 0.60 -18.77
N GLY A 152 -2.87 1.88 -18.47
CA GLY A 152 -3.58 2.63 -17.43
C GLY A 152 -3.22 2.21 -16.01
N ILE A 153 -2.03 1.61 -15.81
CA ILE A 153 -1.58 1.14 -14.51
C ILE A 153 -0.78 2.24 -13.83
N ASN A 154 -1.39 2.90 -12.86
CA ASN A 154 -0.80 4.04 -12.15
C ASN A 154 -0.15 3.65 -10.81
N SER A 155 -0.22 2.40 -10.38
CA SER A 155 0.47 1.91 -9.18
C SER A 155 1.56 0.93 -9.59
N VAL A 156 2.82 1.26 -9.33
CA VAL A 156 3.98 0.51 -9.82
C VAL A 156 4.91 0.19 -8.66
N ILE A 157 5.35 -1.06 -8.58
CA ILE A 157 6.40 -1.47 -7.66
C ILE A 157 7.68 -1.78 -8.41
N VAL A 158 8.80 -1.41 -7.82
CA VAL A 158 10.13 -1.86 -8.21
C VAL A 158 10.62 -2.80 -7.11
N ALA A 159 10.89 -4.05 -7.48
CA ALA A 159 11.22 -5.11 -6.54
C ALA A 159 12.31 -6.01 -7.13
N PHE A 160 13.57 -5.62 -6.86
CA PHE A 160 14.75 -6.33 -7.35
C PHE A 160 15.35 -7.24 -6.28
N LEU A 161 16.08 -8.26 -6.73
CA LEU A 161 16.81 -9.15 -5.83
C LEU A 161 17.88 -8.36 -5.07
N PHE A 162 18.07 -8.73 -3.81
CA PHE A 162 19.12 -8.17 -2.93
C PHE A 162 19.09 -6.64 -2.75
N SER A 163 18.00 -5.97 -3.12
CA SER A 163 17.86 -4.52 -2.93
C SER A 163 17.91 -4.08 -1.47
N PHE A 164 17.75 -5.01 -0.52
CA PHE A 164 17.95 -4.75 0.91
C PHE A 164 19.43 -4.55 1.28
N LEU A 165 20.38 -5.01 0.44
CA LEU A 165 21.83 -4.78 0.58
C LEU A 165 22.24 -3.48 -0.12
N ASN A 166 21.69 -3.24 -1.33
CA ASN A 166 21.97 -2.07 -2.14
C ASN A 166 20.72 -1.69 -2.94
N ASN A 167 20.17 -0.53 -2.65
CA ASN A 167 18.91 -0.07 -3.26
C ASN A 167 19.09 0.84 -4.49
N GLN A 168 20.32 1.06 -4.96
CA GLN A 168 20.62 2.01 -6.05
C GLN A 168 19.78 1.72 -7.31
N HIS A 169 19.67 0.45 -7.73
CA HIS A 169 18.88 0.07 -8.90
C HIS A 169 17.40 0.39 -8.72
N GLU A 170 16.82 0.13 -7.54
CA GLU A 170 15.40 0.45 -7.28
C GLU A 170 15.13 1.95 -7.28
N ILE A 171 16.00 2.73 -6.64
CA ILE A 171 15.87 4.19 -6.60
C ILE A 171 16.01 4.78 -8.01
N ARG A 172 17.02 4.34 -8.77
CA ARG A 172 17.20 4.78 -10.15
C ARG A 172 16.02 4.41 -11.05
N ALA A 173 15.51 3.18 -10.93
CA ALA A 173 14.33 2.75 -11.67
C ALA A 173 13.09 3.58 -11.32
N LYS A 174 12.91 3.95 -10.05
CA LYS A 174 11.82 4.82 -9.60
C LYS A 174 11.88 6.21 -10.25
N GLU A 175 13.07 6.81 -10.35
CA GLU A 175 13.28 8.07 -11.05
C GLU A 175 12.92 7.99 -12.53
N LEU A 176 13.39 6.92 -13.22
CA LEU A 176 13.11 6.68 -14.63
C LEU A 176 11.62 6.47 -14.89
N ILE A 177 10.94 5.70 -14.04
CA ILE A 177 9.48 5.51 -14.17
C ILE A 177 8.77 6.86 -14.03
N LYS A 178 9.15 7.68 -13.04
CA LYS A 178 8.56 9.00 -12.82
C LYS A 178 8.80 9.97 -13.99
N SER A 179 9.91 9.86 -14.70
CA SER A 179 10.19 10.71 -15.86
C SER A 179 9.25 10.45 -17.04
N VAL A 180 8.79 9.20 -17.20
CA VAL A 180 7.87 8.78 -18.29
C VAL A 180 6.41 8.79 -17.83
N HIS A 181 6.17 8.45 -16.57
CA HIS A 181 4.84 8.29 -15.98
C HIS A 181 4.77 9.10 -14.67
N SER A 182 4.69 10.43 -14.77
CA SER A 182 4.71 11.38 -13.66
C SER A 182 3.64 11.11 -12.60
N ASP A 183 2.46 10.69 -13.05
CA ASP A 183 1.29 10.49 -12.19
C ASP A 183 1.28 9.12 -11.50
N ALA A 184 2.22 8.22 -11.82
CA ALA A 184 2.28 6.92 -11.19
C ALA A 184 2.70 7.02 -9.71
N TYR A 185 2.06 6.25 -8.86
CA TYR A 185 2.54 5.94 -7.50
C TYR A 185 3.61 4.86 -7.62
N VAL A 186 4.88 5.21 -7.36
CA VAL A 186 6.01 4.28 -7.51
C VAL A 186 6.60 3.93 -6.14
N TYR A 187 6.64 2.64 -5.84
CA TYR A 187 7.12 2.11 -4.56
C TYR A 187 8.35 1.22 -4.80
N ALA A 188 9.47 1.60 -4.21
CA ALA A 188 10.67 0.75 -4.16
C ALA A 188 10.54 -0.23 -3.00
N SER A 189 10.85 -1.50 -3.22
CA SER A 189 10.67 -2.54 -2.20
C SER A 189 11.55 -2.31 -0.98
N SER A 190 12.73 -1.76 -1.18
CA SER A 190 13.67 -1.37 -0.13
C SER A 190 13.20 -0.21 0.75
N GLU A 191 12.35 0.68 0.22
CA GLU A 191 11.77 1.80 0.99
C GLU A 191 10.54 1.35 1.80
N VAL A 192 9.76 0.39 1.29
CA VAL A 192 8.53 -0.08 1.95
C VAL A 192 8.85 -1.06 3.08
N VAL A 193 9.65 -2.08 2.79
CA VAL A 193 10.06 -3.10 3.76
C VAL A 193 11.47 -3.55 3.44
N ASN A 194 12.46 -3.05 4.17
CA ASN A 194 13.86 -3.41 3.94
C ASN A 194 14.26 -4.67 4.72
N VAL A 195 13.74 -5.83 4.28
CA VAL A 195 14.00 -7.13 4.91
C VAL A 195 14.58 -8.13 3.93
N ILE A 196 15.36 -9.08 4.47
CA ILE A 196 15.81 -10.27 3.74
C ILE A 196 14.59 -11.13 3.36
N ARG A 197 14.68 -11.90 2.31
CA ARG A 197 13.67 -12.76 1.67
C ARG A 197 12.75 -11.98 0.72
N GLU A 198 12.87 -12.35 -0.53
CA GLU A 198 12.22 -11.67 -1.66
C GLU A 198 10.70 -11.74 -1.59
N TYR A 199 10.14 -12.90 -1.23
CA TYR A 199 8.69 -13.07 -1.21
C TYR A 199 8.01 -12.12 -0.21
N GLU A 200 8.54 -12.05 1.02
CA GLU A 200 8.02 -11.17 2.07
C GLU A 200 8.10 -9.70 1.66
N ARG A 201 9.25 -9.29 1.11
CA ARG A 201 9.47 -7.91 0.65
C ARG A 201 8.55 -7.56 -0.52
N PHE A 202 8.51 -8.42 -1.55
CA PHE A 202 7.71 -8.19 -2.75
C PHE A 202 6.21 -8.23 -2.46
N SER A 203 5.74 -9.15 -1.63
CA SER A 203 4.31 -9.25 -1.27
C SER A 203 3.85 -8.08 -0.43
N SER A 204 4.66 -7.62 0.54
CA SER A 204 4.34 -6.43 1.35
C SER A 204 4.31 -5.17 0.48
N THR A 205 5.28 -5.03 -0.44
CA THR A 205 5.31 -3.89 -1.37
C THR A 205 4.13 -3.93 -2.34
N ALA A 206 3.76 -5.11 -2.85
CA ALA A 206 2.59 -5.27 -3.70
C ALA A 206 1.29 -4.93 -2.98
N MET A 207 1.17 -5.32 -1.70
CA MET A 207 0.03 -4.96 -0.86
C MET A 207 -0.03 -3.46 -0.64
N ASN A 208 1.09 -2.82 -0.30
CA ASN A 208 1.16 -1.37 -0.14
C ASN A 208 0.75 -0.62 -1.42
N ALA A 209 1.23 -1.07 -2.59
CA ALA A 209 0.88 -0.48 -3.87
C ALA A 209 -0.59 -0.74 -4.27
N TYR A 210 -1.16 -1.85 -3.84
CA TYR A 210 -2.57 -2.19 -4.07
C TYR A 210 -3.53 -1.30 -3.28
N ILE A 211 -3.15 -0.94 -2.05
CA ILE A 211 -3.96 -0.15 -1.11
C ILE A 211 -3.69 1.35 -1.27
N GLY A 212 -2.42 1.73 -1.49
CA GLY A 212 -1.94 3.11 -1.39
C GLY A 212 -2.74 4.15 -2.16
N PRO A 213 -2.98 4.01 -3.47
CA PRO A 213 -3.69 5.04 -4.25
C PRO A 213 -5.10 5.32 -3.74
N VAL A 214 -5.79 4.31 -3.22
CA VAL A 214 -7.15 4.44 -2.69
C VAL A 214 -7.13 4.99 -1.27
N SER A 215 -6.16 4.56 -0.44
CA SER A 215 -6.01 5.08 0.92
C SER A 215 -5.70 6.57 0.94
N TYR A 216 -4.85 7.06 0.03
CA TYR A 216 -4.53 8.48 -0.05
C TYR A 216 -5.76 9.34 -0.39
N THR A 217 -6.65 8.86 -1.24
CA THR A 217 -7.87 9.60 -1.59
C THR A 217 -8.92 9.59 -0.48
N HIS A 218 -8.93 8.57 0.38
CA HIS A 218 -9.93 8.43 1.44
C HIS A 218 -9.46 8.87 2.83
N LEU A 219 -8.15 9.04 3.04
CA LEU A 219 -7.57 9.35 4.36
C LEU A 219 -6.99 10.78 4.45
N THR A 220 -6.90 11.52 3.36
CA THR A 220 -6.57 12.95 3.41
C THR A 220 -7.79 13.70 3.91
N LEU A 221 -7.85 13.91 5.23
CA LEU A 221 -8.77 14.86 5.83
C LEU A 221 -8.42 16.26 5.32
N PRO A 222 -9.37 17.01 4.72
CA PRO A 222 -9.15 18.43 4.45
C PRO A 222 -9.02 19.11 5.82
N THR A 223 -7.79 19.47 6.19
CA THR A 223 -7.51 20.20 7.44
C THR A 223 -8.16 21.58 7.49
N SER A 224 -8.64 22.08 6.34
CA SER A 224 -9.41 23.32 6.25
C SER A 224 -10.80 23.27 6.89
N ASP A 225 -11.37 22.10 7.12
CA ASP A 225 -12.76 21.95 7.60
C ASP A 225 -12.83 21.77 9.13
N LEU A 226 -11.68 21.78 9.83
CA LEU A 226 -11.58 21.68 11.28
C LEU A 226 -11.19 23.01 11.96
N VAL A 227 -11.05 24.10 11.22
CA VAL A 227 -10.69 25.43 11.74
C VAL A 227 -11.88 26.37 11.74
#